data_c0ae1148a5e03e6c397ebb1bcf94956a
#
_entry.id   c0ae1148a5e03e6c397ebb1bcf94956a
#
_cell.length_a   1.000
_cell.length_b   1.000
_cell.length_c   1.000
_cell.angle_alpha   90.00
_cell.angle_beta   90.00
_cell.angle_gamma   90.00
#
_symmetry.space_group_name_H-M   'P 1'
#
loop_
_entity.id
_entity.type
_entity.pdbx_description
1 polymer ?
#
loop_
_entity_poly.entity_id
_entity_poly.type
_entity_poly.pdbx_seq_one_letter_code
_entity_poly.pdbx_strand_id
1 'polypeptide(L)'
;MNRREFLQIMIAAYIAGFKGNSHADNSVNYDYHFDSDLRLLHITDTHAQLNPSFFREPNINLGTGINKNKPPHIVGQSFLDYYSLDGDFNKYLYTYINFNELSDRYGKIGGYAQLKTVIDKLRNQCNGNSLLLDGGDTWQGSAVSLFESGKDMVEASNILGVDVMTGHWEFTYGEEQFKKNLESFKGEFVANNVFLNDEAIFNDVPAYNDEGHFQKPYTIKNINGKKIAI
;
A
#
# COMPACT_ATOMS: atom_id res chain seq x y z
N MET A 1 29.51 -11.91 16.20
CA MET A 1 29.01 -11.16 15.01
C MET A 1 28.30 -9.92 15.51
N ASN A 2 28.80 -8.75 15.19
CA ASN A 2 28.15 -7.49 15.61
C ASN A 2 27.06 -7.10 14.58
N ARG A 3 26.22 -6.12 14.95
CA ARG A 3 25.08 -5.68 14.12
C ARG A 3 25.51 -5.19 12.73
N ARG A 4 26.70 -4.60 12.64
CA ARG A 4 27.27 -4.09 11.37
C ARG A 4 27.72 -5.23 10.47
N GLU A 5 28.37 -6.26 11.01
CA GLU A 5 28.78 -7.46 10.29
C GLU A 5 27.58 -8.23 9.75
N PHE A 6 26.51 -8.35 10.57
CA PHE A 6 25.25 -8.97 10.14
C PHE A 6 24.63 -8.24 8.96
N LEU A 7 24.54 -6.91 9.03
CA LEU A 7 24.00 -6.09 7.93
C LEU A 7 24.87 -6.21 6.66
N GLN A 8 26.19 -6.24 6.78
CA GLN A 8 27.09 -6.41 5.65
C GLN A 8 26.92 -7.79 4.99
N ILE A 9 26.74 -8.85 5.79
CA ILE A 9 26.48 -10.20 5.27
C ILE A 9 25.10 -10.26 4.59
N MET A 10 24.08 -9.63 5.15
CA MET A 10 22.76 -9.55 4.54
C MET A 10 22.78 -8.79 3.21
N ILE A 11 23.49 -7.67 3.14
CA ILE A 11 23.68 -6.92 1.89
C ILE A 11 24.45 -7.73 0.87
N ALA A 12 25.51 -8.42 1.27
CA ALA A 12 26.31 -9.27 0.39
C ALA A 12 25.50 -10.49 -0.12
N ALA A 13 24.70 -11.12 0.74
CA ALA A 13 23.81 -12.20 0.38
C ALA A 13 22.69 -11.73 -0.57
N TYR A 14 22.16 -10.53 -0.34
CA TYR A 14 21.18 -9.89 -1.21
C TYR A 14 21.79 -9.62 -2.61
N ILE A 15 23.00 -9.06 -2.68
CA ILE A 15 23.71 -8.80 -3.93
C ILE A 15 24.11 -10.12 -4.65
N ALA A 16 24.50 -11.14 -3.91
CA ALA A 16 24.86 -12.45 -4.47
C ALA A 16 23.63 -13.27 -4.94
N GLY A 17 22.49 -13.12 -4.26
CA GLY A 17 21.23 -13.76 -4.65
C GLY A 17 20.55 -13.15 -5.87
N PHE A 18 20.92 -11.92 -6.25
CA PHE A 18 20.37 -11.21 -7.41
C PHE A 18 21.02 -11.56 -8.75
N LYS A 19 21.87 -12.55 -8.83
CA LYS A 19 22.34 -13.12 -10.11
C LYS A 19 21.39 -14.19 -10.69
N GLY A 20 20.15 -14.19 -10.30
CA GLY A 20 19.09 -14.86 -11.05
C GLY A 20 18.74 -13.99 -12.26
N ASN A 21 18.81 -14.54 -13.45
CA ASN A 21 18.29 -13.91 -14.67
C ASN A 21 16.80 -13.61 -14.48
N SER A 22 16.49 -12.48 -13.86
CA SER A 22 15.17 -11.91 -14.00
C SER A 22 15.08 -11.44 -15.45
N HIS A 23 14.53 -12.26 -16.31
CA HIS A 23 13.85 -11.76 -17.49
C HIS A 23 12.62 -10.99 -16.99
N ALA A 24 12.87 -9.85 -16.36
CA ALA A 24 11.84 -8.86 -16.23
C ALA A 24 11.48 -8.50 -17.67
N ASP A 25 10.34 -8.97 -18.10
CA ASP A 25 9.77 -8.48 -19.34
C ASP A 25 9.60 -6.96 -19.15
N ASN A 26 10.49 -6.18 -19.78
CA ASN A 26 10.48 -4.73 -19.76
C ASN A 26 9.25 -4.13 -20.46
N SER A 27 8.25 -4.97 -20.79
CA SER A 27 7.04 -4.59 -21.51
C SER A 27 5.97 -3.97 -20.61
N VAL A 28 6.12 -3.93 -19.29
CA VAL A 28 5.22 -3.13 -18.45
C VAL A 28 5.55 -1.66 -18.68
N ASN A 29 4.92 -1.10 -19.69
CA ASN A 29 5.08 0.29 -20.01
C ASN A 29 4.22 1.14 -19.06
N TYR A 30 4.86 1.72 -18.05
CA TYR A 30 4.24 2.71 -17.15
C TYR A 30 4.18 4.12 -17.78
N ASP A 31 4.39 4.25 -19.09
CA ASP A 31 4.27 5.51 -19.80
C ASP A 31 2.79 5.79 -20.08
N TYR A 32 2.11 6.26 -19.05
CA TYR A 32 0.76 6.76 -19.18
C TYR A 32 0.82 8.21 -19.66
N HIS A 33 0.43 8.45 -20.90
CA HIS A 33 0.22 9.80 -21.40
C HIS A 33 -1.13 10.31 -20.89
N PHE A 34 -1.06 11.27 -19.98
CA PHE A 34 -2.24 11.98 -19.49
C PHE A 34 -2.10 13.46 -19.83
N ASP A 35 -3.07 14.01 -20.54
CA ASP A 35 -3.21 15.45 -20.81
C ASP A 35 -3.77 16.18 -19.58
N SER A 36 -3.16 16.00 -18.40
CA SER A 36 -3.62 16.66 -17.19
C SER A 36 -2.48 17.37 -16.47
N ASP A 37 -2.76 18.59 -16.00
CA ASP A 37 -1.83 19.40 -15.23
C ASP A 37 -1.64 18.91 -13.79
N LEU A 38 -2.41 17.91 -13.36
CA LEU A 38 -2.43 17.38 -12.01
C LEU A 38 -2.69 15.88 -12.03
N ARG A 39 -2.02 15.15 -11.16
CA ARG A 39 -2.23 13.71 -10.98
C ARG A 39 -2.50 13.37 -9.51
N LEU A 40 -3.58 12.62 -9.27
CA LEU A 40 -3.84 11.99 -7.99
C LEU A 40 -3.40 10.53 -8.08
N LEU A 41 -2.45 10.15 -7.24
CA LEU A 41 -2.00 8.79 -7.05
C LEU A 41 -2.68 8.28 -5.78
N HIS A 42 -3.21 7.07 -5.81
CA HIS A 42 -3.89 6.50 -4.65
C HIS A 42 -3.37 5.09 -4.37
N ILE A 43 -3.04 4.85 -3.12
CA ILE A 43 -2.73 3.53 -2.57
C ILE A 43 -3.67 3.28 -1.40
N THR A 44 -3.88 2.03 -1.05
CA THR A 44 -4.67 1.60 0.10
C THR A 44 -4.34 0.15 0.42
N ASP A 45 -4.60 -0.27 1.65
CA ASP A 45 -4.55 -1.68 2.07
C ASP A 45 -3.22 -2.37 1.73
N THR A 46 -2.12 -1.69 1.94
CA THR A 46 -0.79 -2.26 1.65
C THR A 46 -0.35 -3.28 2.70
N HIS A 47 -1.06 -3.36 3.83
CA HIS A 47 -0.91 -4.36 4.89
C HIS A 47 0.53 -4.56 5.35
N ALA A 48 1.28 -3.47 5.47
CA ALA A 48 2.69 -3.47 5.85
C ALA A 48 3.56 -4.41 4.99
N GLN A 49 3.21 -4.57 3.71
CA GLN A 49 3.92 -5.41 2.75
C GLN A 49 5.18 -4.69 2.24
N LEU A 50 6.15 -4.46 3.15
CA LEU A 50 7.38 -3.73 2.87
C LEU A 50 8.23 -4.43 1.80
N ASN A 51 8.34 -5.76 1.89
CA ASN A 51 9.12 -6.58 0.97
C ASN A 51 8.24 -7.25 -0.08
N PRO A 52 8.75 -7.49 -1.29
CA PRO A 52 8.02 -8.24 -2.30
C PRO A 52 7.77 -9.67 -1.83
N SER A 53 6.62 -10.22 -2.19
CA SER A 53 6.20 -11.58 -1.83
C SER A 53 5.65 -12.33 -3.03
N PHE A 54 5.50 -13.66 -2.88
CA PHE A 54 4.75 -14.44 -3.85
C PHE A 54 3.26 -14.26 -3.59
N PHE A 55 2.53 -13.83 -4.60
CA PHE A 55 1.08 -13.85 -4.57
C PHE A 55 0.56 -15.16 -5.17
N ARG A 56 -0.45 -15.70 -4.55
CA ARG A 56 -1.20 -16.85 -5.07
C ARG A 56 -2.65 -16.73 -4.65
N GLU A 57 -3.53 -16.72 -5.63
CA GLU A 57 -4.95 -16.81 -5.38
C GLU A 57 -5.29 -18.14 -4.68
N PRO A 58 -6.20 -18.18 -3.70
CA PRO A 58 -6.79 -19.42 -3.22
C PRO A 58 -7.44 -20.19 -4.37
N ASN A 59 -7.26 -21.51 -4.42
CA ASN A 59 -7.82 -22.32 -5.51
C ASN A 59 -9.34 -22.54 -5.41
N ILE A 60 -9.96 -22.04 -4.34
CA ILE A 60 -11.40 -22.10 -4.10
C ILE A 60 -11.86 -20.74 -3.60
N ASN A 61 -12.91 -20.21 -4.20
CA ASN A 61 -13.66 -19.07 -3.69
C ASN A 61 -15.14 -19.44 -3.63
N LEU A 62 -15.70 -19.46 -2.42
CA LEU A 62 -17.03 -19.98 -2.17
C LEU A 62 -18.09 -18.88 -2.23
N GLY A 63 -18.74 -18.75 -3.37
CA GLY A 63 -20.02 -18.05 -3.47
C GLY A 63 -21.18 -18.99 -3.07
N THR A 64 -22.16 -18.46 -2.34
CA THR A 64 -23.36 -19.18 -1.93
C THR A 64 -24.62 -18.65 -2.62
N GLY A 65 -25.62 -19.51 -2.78
CA GLY A 65 -26.90 -19.12 -3.38
C GLY A 65 -26.76 -18.51 -4.78
N ILE A 66 -27.29 -17.31 -4.97
CA ILE A 66 -27.28 -16.61 -6.24
C ILE A 66 -25.89 -16.10 -6.67
N ASN A 67 -24.93 -16.08 -5.75
CA ASN A 67 -23.56 -15.63 -5.99
C ASN A 67 -22.62 -16.75 -6.42
N LYS A 68 -23.07 -17.98 -6.43
CA LYS A 68 -22.27 -19.13 -6.87
C LYS A 68 -21.79 -18.93 -8.31
N ASN A 69 -20.48 -19.10 -8.52
CA ASN A 69 -19.82 -18.94 -9.82
C ASN A 69 -20.03 -17.57 -10.48
N LYS A 70 -20.23 -16.51 -9.68
CA LYS A 70 -20.25 -15.13 -10.15
C LYS A 70 -19.17 -14.32 -9.48
N PRO A 71 -18.65 -13.24 -10.09
CA PRO A 71 -17.74 -12.34 -9.42
C PRO A 71 -18.33 -11.81 -8.10
N PRO A 72 -17.52 -11.72 -7.01
CA PRO A 72 -16.09 -12.03 -6.94
C PRO A 72 -15.77 -13.51 -6.65
N HIS A 73 -16.72 -14.43 -6.80
CA HIS A 73 -16.63 -15.85 -6.40
C HIS A 73 -16.22 -16.78 -7.55
N ILE A 74 -15.37 -16.30 -8.43
CA ILE A 74 -14.73 -17.09 -9.49
C ILE A 74 -13.23 -17.07 -9.32
N VAL A 75 -12.56 -18.18 -9.60
CA VAL A 75 -11.10 -18.34 -9.46
C VAL A 75 -10.53 -19.11 -10.64
N GLY A 76 -9.21 -19.07 -10.79
CA GLY A 76 -8.50 -19.84 -11.80
C GLY A 76 -8.94 -19.52 -13.23
N GLN A 77 -9.17 -20.54 -14.02
CA GLN A 77 -9.53 -20.37 -15.45
C GLN A 77 -10.83 -19.59 -15.62
N SER A 78 -11.83 -19.83 -14.78
CA SER A 78 -13.12 -19.10 -14.85
C SER A 78 -12.94 -17.59 -14.62
N PHE A 79 -11.99 -17.19 -13.79
CA PHE A 79 -11.65 -15.78 -13.59
C PHE A 79 -11.03 -15.19 -14.87
N LEU A 80 -10.03 -15.88 -15.43
CA LEU A 80 -9.37 -15.43 -16.66
C LEU A 80 -10.35 -15.29 -17.84
N ASP A 81 -11.22 -16.28 -18.01
CA ASP A 81 -12.22 -16.29 -19.09
C ASP A 81 -13.23 -15.14 -18.92
N TYR A 82 -13.71 -14.91 -17.69
CA TYR A 82 -14.69 -13.87 -17.39
C TYR A 82 -14.14 -12.46 -17.69
N TYR A 83 -12.87 -12.20 -17.33
CA TYR A 83 -12.23 -10.91 -17.55
C TYR A 83 -11.44 -10.82 -18.86
N SER A 84 -11.48 -11.85 -19.71
CA SER A 84 -10.74 -11.91 -20.97
C SER A 84 -9.24 -11.69 -20.81
N LEU A 85 -8.64 -12.33 -19.81
CA LEU A 85 -7.24 -12.21 -19.47
C LEU A 85 -6.45 -13.40 -20.02
N ASP A 86 -5.56 -13.14 -20.97
CA ASP A 86 -4.71 -14.15 -21.60
C ASP A 86 -3.26 -14.07 -21.14
N GLY A 87 -2.53 -15.17 -21.36
CA GLY A 87 -1.09 -15.26 -21.18
C GLY A 87 -0.66 -15.66 -19.78
N ASP A 88 0.58 -16.14 -19.68
CA ASP A 88 1.15 -16.68 -18.43
C ASP A 88 1.34 -15.61 -17.36
N PHE A 89 1.61 -14.37 -17.76
CA PHE A 89 1.76 -13.28 -16.80
C PHE A 89 0.44 -12.97 -16.08
N ASN A 90 -0.68 -12.93 -16.80
CA ASN A 90 -2.00 -12.77 -16.19
C ASN A 90 -2.39 -13.97 -15.31
N LYS A 91 -2.08 -15.20 -15.74
CA LYS A 91 -2.26 -16.38 -14.88
C LYS A 91 -1.50 -16.23 -13.56
N TYR A 92 -0.25 -15.77 -13.62
CA TYR A 92 0.57 -15.56 -12.43
C TYR A 92 0.05 -14.46 -11.51
N LEU A 93 -0.39 -13.34 -12.06
CA LEU A 93 -0.86 -12.20 -11.27
C LEU A 93 -2.21 -12.46 -10.58
N TYR A 94 -3.10 -13.21 -11.21
CA TYR A 94 -4.50 -13.27 -10.79
C TYR A 94 -4.99 -14.65 -10.38
N THR A 95 -4.22 -15.72 -10.61
CA THR A 95 -4.69 -17.08 -10.38
C THR A 95 -3.66 -17.98 -9.69
N TYR A 96 -4.12 -19.15 -9.25
CA TYR A 96 -3.28 -20.22 -8.72
C TYR A 96 -2.69 -21.14 -9.81
N ILE A 97 -3.10 -20.96 -11.08
CA ILE A 97 -2.78 -21.87 -12.18
C ILE A 97 -1.27 -21.84 -12.45
N ASN A 98 -0.65 -23.02 -12.53
CA ASN A 98 0.78 -23.20 -12.80
C ASN A 98 1.70 -22.39 -11.87
N PHE A 99 1.27 -22.16 -10.63
CA PHE A 99 1.95 -21.27 -9.69
C PHE A 99 3.44 -21.59 -9.53
N ASN A 100 3.83 -22.86 -9.38
CA ASN A 100 5.24 -23.23 -9.16
C ASN A 100 6.12 -22.81 -10.34
N GLU A 101 5.72 -23.17 -11.56
CA GLU A 101 6.45 -22.81 -12.78
C GLU A 101 6.51 -21.28 -12.99
N LEU A 102 5.35 -20.62 -12.81
CA LEU A 102 5.25 -19.19 -13.07
C LEU A 102 5.93 -18.35 -11.97
N SER A 103 5.93 -18.81 -10.72
CA SER A 103 6.66 -18.14 -9.65
C SER A 103 8.18 -18.23 -9.84
N ASP A 104 8.70 -19.34 -10.36
CA ASP A 104 10.10 -19.46 -10.74
C ASP A 104 10.48 -18.52 -11.89
N ARG A 105 9.55 -18.31 -12.81
CA ARG A 105 9.75 -17.44 -13.98
C ARG A 105 9.62 -15.95 -13.67
N TYR A 106 8.59 -15.55 -12.92
CA TYR A 106 8.26 -14.15 -12.68
C TYR A 106 8.73 -13.64 -11.31
N GLY A 107 8.94 -14.53 -10.35
CA GLY A 107 9.45 -14.17 -9.02
C GLY A 107 8.43 -13.49 -8.12
N LYS A 108 8.95 -12.79 -7.12
CA LYS A 108 8.13 -12.04 -6.15
C LYS A 108 7.63 -10.74 -6.75
N ILE A 109 6.45 -10.31 -6.31
CA ILE A 109 5.78 -9.08 -6.75
C ILE A 109 5.49 -8.14 -5.57
N GLY A 110 5.20 -6.89 -5.86
CA GLY A 110 4.89 -5.86 -4.86
C GLY A 110 6.12 -5.37 -4.12
N GLY A 111 5.90 -4.86 -2.93
CA GLY A 111 6.92 -4.25 -2.07
C GLY A 111 7.11 -2.76 -2.29
N TYR A 112 7.50 -2.05 -1.21
CA TYR A 112 7.56 -0.59 -1.20
C TYR A 112 8.66 0.00 -2.08
N ALA A 113 9.77 -0.72 -2.31
CA ALA A 113 10.82 -0.26 -3.21
C ALA A 113 10.34 -0.19 -4.67
N GLN A 114 9.59 -1.20 -5.09
CA GLN A 114 8.98 -1.24 -6.42
C GLN A 114 7.87 -0.19 -6.53
N LEU A 115 7.02 -0.09 -5.51
CA LEU A 115 5.97 0.94 -5.44
C LEU A 115 6.56 2.35 -5.52
N LYS A 116 7.64 2.62 -4.77
CA LYS A 116 8.37 3.90 -4.85
C LYS A 116 8.85 4.21 -6.25
N THR A 117 9.43 3.23 -6.95
CA THR A 117 9.89 3.39 -8.32
C THR A 117 8.75 3.78 -9.27
N VAL A 118 7.59 3.14 -9.15
CA VAL A 118 6.41 3.45 -9.96
C VAL A 118 5.89 4.85 -9.64
N ILE A 119 5.75 5.19 -8.35
CA ILE A 119 5.27 6.51 -7.91
C ILE A 119 6.20 7.62 -8.41
N ASP A 120 7.52 7.45 -8.26
CA ASP A 120 8.49 8.46 -8.72
C ASP A 120 8.40 8.66 -10.25
N LYS A 121 8.27 7.57 -11.00
CA LYS A 121 8.07 7.66 -12.44
C LYS A 121 6.79 8.43 -12.79
N LEU A 122 5.69 8.12 -12.14
CA LEU A 122 4.41 8.80 -12.36
C LEU A 122 4.43 10.29 -11.96
N ARG A 123 5.12 10.62 -10.87
CA ARG A 123 5.34 12.00 -10.43
C ARG A 123 6.18 12.80 -11.41
N ASN A 124 7.25 12.19 -11.94
CA ASN A 124 8.13 12.83 -12.91
C ASN A 124 7.41 13.15 -14.22
N GLN A 125 6.44 12.32 -14.64
CA GLN A 125 5.64 12.57 -15.85
C GLN A 125 4.73 13.78 -15.77
N CYS A 126 4.41 14.30 -14.59
CA CYS A 126 3.60 15.50 -14.37
C CYS A 126 4.38 16.64 -13.70
N ASN A 127 5.72 16.66 -13.83
CA ASN A 127 6.59 17.67 -13.26
C ASN A 127 6.38 17.89 -11.74
N GLY A 128 6.03 16.84 -11.01
CA GLY A 128 5.76 16.90 -9.58
C GLY A 128 4.37 17.43 -9.20
N ASN A 129 3.53 17.81 -10.15
CA ASN A 129 2.15 18.24 -9.89
C ASN A 129 1.25 17.03 -9.55
N SER A 130 1.52 16.40 -8.42
CA SER A 130 0.79 15.21 -7.98
C SER A 130 0.62 15.18 -6.48
N LEU A 131 -0.38 14.44 -6.03
CA LEU A 131 -0.55 14.04 -4.65
C LEU A 131 -0.58 12.51 -4.57
N LEU A 132 0.07 11.95 -3.56
CA LEU A 132 -0.07 10.55 -3.18
C LEU A 132 -0.99 10.45 -1.97
N LEU A 133 -2.12 9.83 -2.18
CA LEU A 133 -3.15 9.59 -1.18
C LEU A 133 -3.05 8.15 -0.69
N ASP A 134 -3.24 7.94 0.62
CA ASP A 134 -3.25 6.63 1.23
C ASP A 134 -4.58 6.40 1.96
N GLY A 135 -5.33 5.39 1.54
CA GLY A 135 -6.63 5.04 2.10
C GLY A 135 -6.57 4.33 3.45
N GLY A 136 -5.37 4.11 4.00
CA GLY A 136 -5.16 3.40 5.26
C GLY A 136 -4.97 1.89 5.09
N ASP A 137 -4.96 1.18 6.20
CA ASP A 137 -4.55 -0.21 6.34
C ASP A 137 -3.12 -0.45 5.83
N THR A 138 -2.28 0.51 6.12
CA THR A 138 -0.91 0.60 5.64
C THR A 138 0.11 0.25 6.72
N TRP A 139 -0.11 0.73 7.98
CA TRP A 139 0.88 0.61 9.04
C TRP A 139 0.82 -0.70 9.82
N GLN A 140 -0.10 -1.59 9.51
CA GLN A 140 -0.26 -2.90 10.13
C GLN A 140 -0.44 -4.00 9.08
N GLY A 141 -0.22 -5.28 9.47
CA GLY A 141 -0.46 -6.45 8.61
C GLY A 141 0.75 -7.37 8.46
N SER A 142 1.96 -6.96 8.84
CA SER A 142 3.14 -7.82 8.88
C SER A 142 3.66 -8.06 10.30
N ALA A 143 4.42 -9.14 10.48
CA ALA A 143 5.03 -9.44 11.78
C ALA A 143 6.05 -8.36 12.18
N VAL A 144 6.79 -7.79 11.24
CA VAL A 144 7.74 -6.70 11.53
C VAL A 144 6.99 -5.48 12.03
N SER A 145 5.95 -5.06 11.34
CA SER A 145 5.15 -3.91 11.74
C SER A 145 4.47 -4.12 13.10
N LEU A 146 4.04 -5.35 13.41
CA LEU A 146 3.52 -5.67 14.74
C LEU A 146 4.58 -5.46 15.83
N PHE A 147 5.80 -5.93 15.64
CA PHE A 147 6.90 -5.77 16.61
C PHE A 147 7.37 -4.32 16.73
N GLU A 148 7.39 -3.58 15.65
CA GLU A 148 7.76 -2.16 15.58
C GLU A 148 6.58 -1.23 15.89
N SER A 149 5.37 -1.78 16.11
CA SER A 149 4.15 -1.03 16.38
C SER A 149 3.85 0.02 15.30
N GLY A 150 4.05 -0.35 14.04
CA GLY A 150 3.79 0.46 12.85
C GLY A 150 4.87 1.48 12.49
N LYS A 151 5.91 1.67 13.30
CA LYS A 151 6.95 2.69 13.06
C LYS A 151 7.72 2.48 11.76
N ASP A 152 8.03 1.24 11.43
CA ASP A 152 8.68 0.84 10.18
C ASP A 152 7.89 1.31 8.97
N MET A 153 6.56 1.19 9.02
CA MET A 153 5.68 1.58 7.94
C MET A 153 5.40 3.09 7.89
N VAL A 154 5.40 3.76 9.03
CA VAL A 154 5.39 5.24 9.06
C VAL A 154 6.64 5.79 8.36
N GLU A 155 7.82 5.23 8.66
CA GLU A 155 9.05 5.62 7.96
C GLU A 155 9.00 5.29 6.48
N ALA A 156 8.50 4.12 6.10
CA ALA A 156 8.31 3.72 4.72
C ALA A 156 7.33 4.66 3.98
N SER A 157 6.21 5.04 4.61
CA SER A 157 5.24 6.01 4.06
C SER A 157 5.87 7.39 3.86
N ASN A 158 6.73 7.82 4.78
CA ASN A 158 7.49 9.07 4.66
C ASN A 158 8.49 9.03 3.49
N ILE A 159 9.18 7.90 3.29
CA ILE A 159 10.10 7.70 2.17
C ILE A 159 9.33 7.62 0.85
N LEU A 160 8.17 6.96 0.84
CA LEU A 160 7.29 6.89 -0.32
C LEU A 160 6.78 8.28 -0.73
N GLY A 161 6.65 9.17 0.25
CA GLY A 161 6.18 10.54 0.10
C GLY A 161 4.65 10.61 0.06
N VAL A 162 3.98 9.91 0.97
CA VAL A 162 2.52 10.03 1.15
C VAL A 162 2.19 11.45 1.59
N ASP A 163 1.33 12.13 0.84
CA ASP A 163 0.95 13.51 1.11
C ASP A 163 -0.23 13.64 2.06
N VAL A 164 -1.24 12.77 1.90
CA VAL A 164 -2.42 12.71 2.77
C VAL A 164 -2.81 11.25 2.99
N MET A 165 -3.12 10.91 4.22
CA MET A 165 -3.52 9.57 4.63
C MET A 165 -4.76 9.63 5.52
N THR A 166 -5.58 8.59 5.48
CA THR A 166 -6.58 8.28 6.49
C THR A 166 -6.25 6.97 7.20
N GLY A 167 -6.97 6.64 8.28
CA GLY A 167 -6.77 5.41 9.02
C GLY A 167 -7.84 4.36 8.75
N HIS A 168 -7.45 3.09 8.87
CA HIS A 168 -8.33 1.93 8.89
C HIS A 168 -8.00 1.06 10.12
N TRP A 169 -6.99 0.21 10.06
CA TRP A 169 -6.51 -0.60 11.19
C TRP A 169 -5.30 0.00 11.94
N GLU A 170 -4.87 1.19 11.60
CA GLU A 170 -3.76 1.91 12.26
C GLU A 170 -3.97 2.10 13.75
N PHE A 171 -5.22 2.13 14.19
CA PHE A 171 -5.62 2.28 15.60
C PHE A 171 -5.34 1.04 16.46
N THR A 172 -5.04 -0.13 15.86
CA THR A 172 -4.84 -1.40 16.59
C THR A 172 -3.64 -1.41 17.54
N TYR A 173 -2.68 -0.49 17.35
CA TYR A 173 -1.54 -0.35 18.25
C TYR A 173 -1.84 0.43 19.52
N GLY A 174 -3.10 0.86 19.70
CA GLY A 174 -3.54 1.65 20.82
C GLY A 174 -3.27 3.15 20.64
N GLU A 175 -3.99 3.95 21.41
CA GLU A 175 -4.04 5.41 21.25
C GLU A 175 -2.66 6.08 21.37
N GLU A 176 -1.89 5.73 22.42
CA GLU A 176 -0.56 6.34 22.64
C GLU A 176 0.40 6.08 21.48
N GLN A 177 0.43 4.85 20.99
CA GLN A 177 1.32 4.51 19.89
C GLN A 177 0.85 5.13 18.58
N PHE A 178 -0.45 5.15 18.35
CA PHE A 178 -1.01 5.83 17.19
C PHE A 178 -0.65 7.32 17.15
N LYS A 179 -0.76 8.04 18.29
CA LYS A 179 -0.33 9.44 18.39
C LYS A 179 1.15 9.63 18.06
N LYS A 180 2.03 8.75 18.58
CA LYS A 180 3.48 8.78 18.26
C LYS A 180 3.75 8.53 16.78
N ASN A 181 2.99 7.63 16.17
CA ASN A 181 3.07 7.36 14.74
C ASN A 181 2.64 8.58 13.92
N LEU A 182 1.54 9.24 14.31
CA LEU A 182 1.08 10.48 13.67
C LEU A 182 2.12 11.61 13.79
N GLU A 183 2.75 11.79 14.96
CA GLU A 183 3.81 12.79 15.16
C GLU A 183 5.04 12.53 14.26
N SER A 184 5.30 11.28 13.92
CA SER A 184 6.42 10.88 13.08
C SER A 184 6.08 10.88 11.58
N PHE A 185 4.81 10.88 11.24
CA PHE A 185 4.33 10.92 9.87
C PHE A 185 4.47 12.33 9.29
N LYS A 186 5.08 12.45 8.11
CA LYS A 186 5.36 13.74 7.47
C LYS A 186 4.23 14.26 6.60
N GLY A 187 3.30 13.39 6.21
CA GLY A 187 2.09 13.77 5.49
C GLY A 187 1.01 14.32 6.42
N GLU A 188 -0.14 14.64 5.87
CA GLU A 188 -1.32 15.00 6.66
C GLU A 188 -2.21 13.77 6.89
N PHE A 189 -2.64 13.60 8.14
CA PHE A 189 -3.64 12.59 8.47
C PHE A 189 -5.02 13.24 8.56
N VAL A 190 -6.03 12.66 7.92
CA VAL A 190 -7.42 13.13 7.94
C VAL A 190 -8.36 12.00 8.35
N ALA A 191 -9.39 12.31 9.13
CA ALA A 191 -10.37 11.33 9.59
C ALA A 191 -11.73 11.99 9.88
N ASN A 192 -12.57 12.06 8.86
CA ASN A 192 -13.88 12.72 8.97
C ASN A 192 -14.90 11.93 9.82
N ASN A 193 -14.71 10.65 10.00
CA ASN A 193 -15.64 9.76 10.71
C ASN A 193 -15.11 9.24 12.06
N VAL A 194 -14.03 9.83 12.58
CA VAL A 194 -13.45 9.45 13.88
C VAL A 194 -13.68 10.57 14.88
N PHE A 195 -14.48 10.27 15.91
CA PHE A 195 -14.87 11.20 16.96
C PHE A 195 -14.38 10.71 18.32
N LEU A 196 -14.22 11.64 19.26
CA LEU A 196 -13.99 11.28 20.65
C LEU A 196 -15.23 10.58 21.22
N ASN A 197 -15.03 9.50 21.97
CA ASN A 197 -16.09 8.86 22.73
C ASN A 197 -16.30 9.54 24.11
N ASP A 198 -17.35 9.14 24.82
CA ASP A 198 -17.68 9.73 26.13
C ASP A 198 -16.55 9.60 27.16
N GLU A 199 -15.80 8.50 27.12
CA GLU A 199 -14.66 8.27 28.01
C GLU A 199 -13.50 9.24 27.71
N ALA A 200 -13.19 9.44 26.44
CA ALA A 200 -12.15 10.39 26.01
C ALA A 200 -12.55 11.83 26.39
N ILE A 201 -13.81 12.19 26.22
CA ILE A 201 -14.36 13.50 26.64
C ILE A 201 -14.28 13.66 28.16
N PHE A 202 -14.65 12.64 28.93
CA PHE A 202 -14.56 12.64 30.39
C PHE A 202 -13.11 12.79 30.89
N ASN A 203 -12.13 12.26 30.16
CA ASN A 203 -10.70 12.37 30.45
C ASN A 203 -10.03 13.60 29.85
N ASP A 204 -10.83 14.60 29.42
CA ASP A 204 -10.34 15.87 28.85
C ASP A 204 -9.39 15.68 27.64
N VAL A 205 -9.57 14.61 26.84
CA VAL A 205 -8.82 14.44 25.59
C VAL A 205 -9.23 15.56 24.63
N PRO A 206 -8.28 16.34 24.10
CA PRO A 206 -8.61 17.46 23.23
C PRO A 206 -9.17 16.97 21.89
N ALA A 207 -10.35 17.47 21.50
CA ALA A 207 -10.87 17.31 20.17
C ALA A 207 -10.14 18.23 19.17
N TYR A 208 -10.13 17.85 17.90
CA TYR A 208 -9.61 18.70 16.84
C TYR A 208 -10.48 19.95 16.63
N ASN A 209 -11.79 19.81 16.76
CA ASN A 209 -12.76 20.89 16.56
C ASN A 209 -13.98 20.76 17.51
N ASP A 210 -14.88 21.74 17.45
CA ASP A 210 -16.10 21.79 18.30
C ASP A 210 -17.10 20.67 17.98
N GLU A 211 -16.96 20.01 16.82
CA GLU A 211 -17.78 18.85 16.44
C GLU A 211 -17.31 17.54 17.08
N GLY A 212 -16.17 17.56 17.80
CA GLY A 212 -15.62 16.42 18.52
C GLY A 212 -14.79 15.46 17.66
N HIS A 213 -14.33 15.87 16.48
CA HIS A 213 -13.43 15.05 15.68
C HIS A 213 -12.11 14.80 16.44
N PHE A 214 -11.62 13.57 16.33
CA PHE A 214 -10.32 13.21 16.92
C PHE A 214 -9.13 13.79 16.12
N GLN A 215 -9.26 13.87 14.80
CA GLN A 215 -8.29 14.41 13.87
C GLN A 215 -8.96 15.34 12.86
N LYS A 216 -8.17 16.06 12.10
CA LYS A 216 -8.60 16.92 11.00
C LYS A 216 -9.57 16.17 10.07
N PRO A 217 -10.80 16.61 9.88
CA PRO A 217 -11.79 15.87 9.08
C PRO A 217 -11.49 15.88 7.58
N TYR A 218 -10.86 16.93 7.08
CA TYR A 218 -10.47 17.08 5.68
C TYR A 218 -9.28 18.02 5.55
N THR A 219 -8.64 18.04 4.40
CA THR A 219 -7.59 19.01 4.06
C THR A 219 -7.81 19.61 2.66
N ILE A 220 -7.27 20.80 2.43
CA ILE A 220 -7.27 21.44 1.12
C ILE A 220 -5.84 21.66 0.68
N LYS A 221 -5.45 20.98 -0.40
CA LYS A 221 -4.15 21.16 -1.06
C LYS A 221 -4.26 22.10 -2.24
N ASN A 222 -3.24 22.90 -2.47
CA ASN A 222 -3.12 23.74 -3.66
C ASN A 222 -1.97 23.21 -4.52
N ILE A 223 -2.29 22.65 -5.66
CA ILE A 223 -1.31 22.11 -6.59
C ILE A 223 -1.52 22.79 -7.94
N ASN A 224 -0.47 23.46 -8.42
CA ASN A 224 -0.50 24.18 -9.70
C ASN A 224 -1.71 25.14 -9.81
N GLY A 225 -2.02 25.87 -8.74
CA GLY A 225 -3.14 26.82 -8.67
C GLY A 225 -4.53 26.18 -8.53
N LYS A 226 -4.63 24.85 -8.51
CA LYS A 226 -5.90 24.14 -8.31
C LYS A 226 -6.07 23.75 -6.84
N LYS A 227 -7.22 24.07 -6.26
CA LYS A 227 -7.60 23.66 -4.89
C LYS A 227 -8.26 22.29 -4.94
N ILE A 228 -7.73 21.34 -4.15
CA ILE A 228 -8.22 19.97 -4.03
C ILE A 228 -8.59 19.73 -2.59
N ALA A 229 -9.87 19.46 -2.34
CA ALA A 229 -10.34 19.00 -1.04
C ALA A 229 -10.20 17.47 -0.97
N ILE A 230 -9.67 16.99 0.14
CA ILE A 230 -9.39 15.57 0.40
C ILE A 230 -9.98 15.22 1.76
#